data_bf8d9ed46bf5698a8fcb82706f286fd5
#
_entry.id   bf8d9ed46bf5698a8fcb82706f286fd5
#
_cell.length_a   1.000
_cell.length_b   1.000
_cell.length_c   1.000
_cell.angle_alpha   90.00
_cell.angle_beta   90.00
_cell.angle_gamma   90.00
#
_symmetry.space_group_name_H-M   'P 1'
#
loop_
_entity.id
_entity.type
_entity.pdbx_description
1 polymer ?
#
loop_
_entity_poly.entity_id
_entity_poly.type
_entity_poly.pdbx_seq_one_letter_code
_entity_poly.pdbx_strand_id
1 'polypeptide(L)'
;EYNAQFGEGSGPLILARTDALKTDGFEAAIERCLAFREVGCDMTFLEAPESIEQMQEYCRRVGGAKLANMLEQGSTPVLPPQELKKMGYTMAAYPLTLLSASIKAMNASLERIQKGIP
;
A
#
# COMPACT_ATOMS: atom_id res chain seq x y z
N GLU A 1 22.18 14.69 -6.43
CA GLU A 1 23.09 15.34 -5.45
C GLU A 1 23.50 14.39 -4.33
N TYR A 2 22.55 13.73 -3.63
CA TYR A 2 22.86 12.85 -2.49
C TYR A 2 23.78 11.69 -2.89
N ASN A 3 23.46 10.96 -3.96
CA ASN A 3 24.29 9.84 -4.45
C ASN A 3 25.67 10.30 -4.93
N ALA A 4 25.78 11.51 -5.46
CA ALA A 4 27.08 12.10 -5.83
C ALA A 4 27.97 12.39 -4.62
N GLN A 5 27.37 12.68 -3.46
CA GLN A 5 28.09 12.97 -2.23
C GLN A 5 28.41 11.71 -1.40
N PHE A 6 27.53 10.73 -1.38
CA PHE A 6 27.63 9.57 -0.49
C PHE A 6 27.79 8.21 -1.22
N GLY A 7 27.82 8.21 -2.55
CA GLY A 7 27.92 7.03 -3.41
C GLY A 7 26.56 6.55 -3.95
N GLU A 8 26.61 5.82 -5.06
CA GLU A 8 25.39 5.24 -5.65
C GLU A 8 24.70 4.28 -4.68
N GLY A 9 23.38 4.38 -4.60
CA GLY A 9 22.56 3.53 -3.74
C GLY A 9 22.52 3.93 -2.26
N SER A 10 23.20 5.01 -1.85
CA SER A 10 23.20 5.51 -0.47
C SER A 10 22.01 6.45 -0.17
N GLY A 11 21.31 6.92 -1.19
CA GLY A 11 20.16 7.81 -1.07
C GLY A 11 18.91 7.10 -0.54
N PRO A 12 17.90 7.89 -0.09
CA PRO A 12 16.60 7.35 0.27
C PRO A 12 15.94 6.72 -0.96
N LEU A 13 15.21 5.61 -0.76
CA LEU A 13 14.40 4.99 -1.80
C LEU A 13 13.18 5.88 -2.10
N ILE A 14 12.86 6.03 -3.38
CA ILE A 14 11.73 6.82 -3.84
C ILE A 14 10.54 5.89 -4.13
N LEU A 15 9.50 6.02 -3.31
CA LEU A 15 8.20 5.42 -3.53
C LEU A 15 7.26 6.44 -4.18
N ALA A 16 6.90 6.23 -5.44
CA ALA A 16 5.98 7.09 -6.16
C ALA A 16 4.54 6.57 -6.08
N ARG A 17 3.62 7.40 -5.59
CA ARG A 17 2.20 7.10 -5.43
C ARG A 17 1.35 7.78 -6.50
N THR A 18 0.31 7.08 -6.96
CA THR A 18 -0.77 7.66 -7.76
C THR A 18 -2.14 7.30 -7.18
N ASP A 19 -3.03 8.29 -7.15
CA ASP A 19 -4.44 8.15 -6.79
C ASP A 19 -5.35 8.22 -8.05
N ALA A 20 -4.74 8.18 -9.23
CA ALA A 20 -5.42 8.33 -10.53
C ALA A 20 -6.48 7.26 -10.80
N LEU A 21 -6.39 6.10 -10.17
CA LEU A 21 -7.41 5.05 -10.32
C LEU A 21 -8.82 5.58 -10.04
N LYS A 22 -8.96 6.36 -8.98
CA LYS A 22 -10.25 6.89 -8.54
C LYS A 22 -10.74 8.07 -9.38
N THR A 23 -9.84 8.86 -9.95
CA THR A 23 -10.16 10.09 -10.68
C THR A 23 -10.19 9.90 -12.18
N ASP A 24 -9.23 9.15 -12.73
CA ASP A 24 -8.96 9.05 -14.16
C ASP A 24 -9.08 7.60 -14.68
N GLY A 25 -9.31 6.64 -13.77
CA GLY A 25 -9.49 5.22 -14.09
C GLY A 25 -8.21 4.39 -14.10
N PHE A 26 -8.37 3.08 -14.29
CA PHE A 26 -7.31 2.11 -14.13
C PHE A 26 -6.16 2.28 -15.13
N GLU A 27 -6.49 2.53 -16.42
CA GLU A 27 -5.47 2.71 -17.45
C GLU A 27 -4.57 3.93 -17.18
N ALA A 28 -5.15 5.07 -16.81
CA ALA A 28 -4.39 6.26 -16.45
C ALA A 28 -3.49 6.03 -15.22
N ALA A 29 -3.97 5.26 -14.24
CA ALA A 29 -3.16 4.90 -13.07
C ALA A 29 -1.96 4.01 -13.44
N ILE A 30 -2.17 3.04 -14.34
CA ILE A 30 -1.08 2.18 -14.86
C ILE A 30 -0.06 3.01 -15.65
N GLU A 31 -0.51 3.88 -16.54
CA GLU A 31 0.38 4.76 -17.32
C GLU A 31 1.25 5.64 -16.41
N ARG A 32 0.67 6.21 -15.34
CA ARG A 32 1.44 6.97 -14.35
C ARG A 32 2.47 6.11 -13.62
N CYS A 33 2.12 4.89 -13.24
CA CYS A 33 3.08 3.99 -12.60
C CYS A 33 4.23 3.61 -13.55
N LEU A 34 3.94 3.40 -14.84
CA LEU A 34 4.98 3.17 -15.85
C LEU A 34 5.89 4.38 -15.99
N ALA A 35 5.34 5.59 -16.09
CA ALA A 35 6.11 6.83 -16.15
C ALA A 35 6.99 7.02 -14.88
N PHE A 36 6.51 6.66 -13.69
CA PHE A 36 7.33 6.67 -12.47
C PHE A 36 8.54 5.74 -12.60
N ARG A 37 8.35 4.57 -13.19
CA ARG A 37 9.47 3.64 -13.43
C ARG A 37 10.47 4.19 -14.45
N GLU A 38 10.01 4.84 -15.50
CA GLU A 38 10.86 5.45 -16.52
C GLU A 38 11.74 6.57 -15.96
N VAL A 39 11.24 7.38 -15.04
CA VAL A 39 12.03 8.43 -14.38
C VAL A 39 12.90 7.94 -13.22
N GLY A 40 12.92 6.63 -12.96
CA GLY A 40 13.84 5.98 -12.04
C GLY A 40 13.36 5.88 -10.59
N CYS A 41 12.04 5.93 -10.31
CA CYS A 41 11.54 5.62 -8.98
C CYS A 41 11.82 4.17 -8.59
N ASP A 42 12.21 3.93 -7.34
CA ASP A 42 12.57 2.60 -6.84
C ASP A 42 11.34 1.71 -6.68
N MET A 43 10.22 2.29 -6.26
CA MET A 43 8.97 1.59 -5.95
C MET A 43 7.77 2.38 -6.45
N THR A 44 6.71 1.68 -6.84
CA THR A 44 5.42 2.30 -7.18
C THR A 44 4.33 1.93 -6.18
N PHE A 45 3.35 2.81 -6.04
CA PHE A 45 2.18 2.62 -5.22
C PHE A 45 0.93 3.10 -5.97
N LEU A 46 0.12 2.15 -6.44
CA LEU A 46 -1.18 2.42 -7.00
C LEU A 46 -2.22 2.32 -5.89
N GLU A 47 -2.86 3.45 -5.55
CA GLU A 47 -3.84 3.51 -4.48
C GLU A 47 -5.18 2.94 -4.90
N ALA A 48 -5.79 2.19 -3.98
CA ALA A 48 -7.17 1.72 -4.03
C ALA A 48 -7.58 0.86 -5.24
N PRO A 49 -6.78 -0.15 -5.67
CA PRO A 49 -7.30 -1.14 -6.60
C PRO A 49 -8.53 -1.83 -5.97
N GLU A 50 -9.61 -1.96 -6.75
CA GLU A 50 -10.93 -2.37 -6.24
C GLU A 50 -11.18 -3.88 -6.37
N SER A 51 -10.28 -4.60 -7.05
CA SER A 51 -10.41 -6.04 -7.21
C SER A 51 -9.06 -6.75 -7.27
N ILE A 52 -9.09 -8.06 -7.05
CA ILE A 52 -7.92 -8.94 -7.17
C ILE A 52 -7.36 -8.88 -8.61
N GLU A 53 -8.23 -8.82 -9.60
CA GLU A 53 -7.85 -8.73 -11.01
C GLU A 53 -7.09 -7.45 -11.31
N GLN A 54 -7.53 -6.29 -10.78
CA GLN A 54 -6.80 -5.03 -10.90
C GLN A 54 -5.43 -5.10 -10.20
N MET A 55 -5.35 -5.72 -9.03
CA MET A 55 -4.09 -5.92 -8.31
C MET A 55 -3.12 -6.79 -9.11
N GLN A 56 -3.59 -7.89 -9.68
CA GLN A 56 -2.80 -8.79 -10.52
C GLN A 56 -2.32 -8.08 -11.79
N GLU A 57 -3.23 -7.38 -12.46
CA GLU A 57 -2.93 -6.66 -13.70
C GLU A 57 -1.93 -5.53 -13.48
N TYR A 58 -2.06 -4.79 -12.37
CA TYR A 58 -1.04 -3.81 -11.96
C TYR A 58 0.33 -4.47 -11.78
N CYS A 59 0.38 -5.58 -11.04
CA CYS A 59 1.63 -6.29 -10.83
C CYS A 59 2.25 -6.85 -12.12
N ARG A 60 1.41 -7.32 -13.05
CA ARG A 60 1.83 -7.86 -14.34
C ARG A 60 2.40 -6.78 -15.26
N ARG A 61 1.76 -5.62 -15.33
CA ARG A 61 2.07 -4.53 -16.27
C ARG A 61 3.19 -3.63 -15.79
N VAL A 62 3.23 -3.34 -14.49
CA VAL A 62 4.23 -2.43 -13.91
C VAL A 62 5.36 -3.24 -13.29
N GLY A 63 6.55 -3.12 -13.83
CA GLY A 63 7.74 -3.79 -13.31
C GLY A 63 8.24 -3.19 -11.98
N GLY A 64 9.17 -3.89 -11.32
CA GLY A 64 9.84 -3.42 -10.11
C GLY A 64 9.05 -3.58 -8.82
N ALA A 65 9.57 -3.00 -7.73
CA ALA A 65 8.99 -3.10 -6.41
C ALA A 65 7.67 -2.34 -6.31
N LYS A 66 6.72 -2.89 -5.52
CA LYS A 66 5.36 -2.34 -5.36
C LYS A 66 4.90 -2.42 -3.92
N LEU A 67 4.17 -1.40 -3.49
CA LEU A 67 3.50 -1.36 -2.20
C LEU A 67 2.00 -1.65 -2.36
N ALA A 68 1.47 -2.53 -1.50
CA ALA A 68 0.04 -2.75 -1.31
C ALA A 68 -0.41 -2.07 -0.01
N ASN A 69 -1.54 -1.34 -0.05
CA ASN A 69 -2.15 -0.73 1.13
C ASN A 69 -3.34 -1.59 1.60
N MET A 70 -3.14 -2.33 2.68
CA MET A 70 -4.12 -3.26 3.24
C MET A 70 -4.94 -2.54 4.31
N LEU A 71 -5.88 -1.72 3.85
CA LEU A 71 -6.77 -0.94 4.69
C LEU A 71 -8.10 -1.69 4.87
N GLU A 72 -8.36 -2.15 6.09
CA GLU A 72 -9.64 -2.79 6.42
C GLU A 72 -10.79 -1.81 6.22
N GLN A 73 -11.88 -2.26 5.61
CA GLN A 73 -13.05 -1.45 5.21
C GLN A 73 -12.76 -0.42 4.10
N GLY A 74 -11.59 -0.50 3.45
CA GLY A 74 -11.28 0.26 2.24
C GLY A 74 -11.83 -0.41 0.98
N SER A 75 -11.50 0.16 -0.19
CA SER A 75 -11.93 -0.39 -1.51
C SER A 75 -11.11 -1.61 -1.92
N THR A 76 -9.85 -1.68 -1.47
CA THR A 76 -8.92 -2.74 -1.86
C THR A 76 -9.19 -4.03 -1.08
N PRO A 77 -9.26 -5.19 -1.75
CA PRO A 77 -9.32 -6.49 -1.07
C PRO A 77 -8.12 -6.68 -0.13
N VAL A 78 -8.39 -6.98 1.15
CA VAL A 78 -7.33 -7.27 2.12
C VAL A 78 -6.90 -8.71 1.96
N LEU A 79 -5.63 -8.91 1.63
CA LEU A 79 -5.04 -10.23 1.36
C LEU A 79 -3.89 -10.51 2.32
N PRO A 80 -3.64 -11.79 2.63
CA PRO A 80 -2.49 -12.17 3.44
C PRO A 80 -1.17 -11.91 2.69
N PRO A 81 -0.06 -11.64 3.41
CA PRO A 81 1.23 -11.32 2.80
C PRO A 81 1.72 -12.32 1.76
N GLN A 82 1.43 -13.61 1.96
CA GLN A 82 1.82 -14.67 1.02
C GLN A 82 1.14 -14.52 -0.34
N GLU A 83 -0.14 -14.13 -0.37
CA GLU A 83 -0.88 -13.91 -1.62
C GLU A 83 -0.40 -12.64 -2.33
N LEU A 84 -0.16 -11.56 -1.58
CA LEU A 84 0.44 -10.33 -2.12
C LEU A 84 1.81 -10.61 -2.76
N LYS A 85 2.66 -11.40 -2.08
CA LYS A 85 3.96 -11.79 -2.62
C LYS A 85 3.84 -12.60 -3.91
N LYS A 86 2.92 -13.56 -3.98
CA LYS A 86 2.66 -14.33 -5.21
C LYS A 86 2.22 -13.46 -6.37
N MET A 87 1.45 -12.40 -6.12
CA MET A 87 1.03 -11.43 -7.13
C MET A 87 2.18 -10.56 -7.64
N GLY A 88 3.23 -10.36 -6.84
CA GLY A 88 4.37 -9.51 -7.19
C GLY A 88 4.50 -8.23 -6.37
N TYR A 89 3.77 -8.09 -5.27
CA TYR A 89 4.00 -7.03 -4.30
C TYR A 89 5.26 -7.31 -3.47
N THR A 90 5.98 -6.25 -3.18
CA THR A 90 7.23 -6.30 -2.39
C THR A 90 7.02 -5.85 -0.95
N MET A 91 6.08 -4.94 -0.74
CA MET A 91 5.76 -4.35 0.56
C MET A 91 4.25 -4.33 0.76
N ALA A 92 3.81 -4.50 2.00
CA ALA A 92 2.42 -4.31 2.40
C ALA A 92 2.36 -3.38 3.63
N ALA A 93 1.52 -2.34 3.55
CA ALA A 93 1.21 -1.47 4.67
C ALA A 93 -0.13 -1.87 5.28
N TYR A 94 -0.19 -1.90 6.60
CA TYR A 94 -1.40 -2.13 7.41
C TYR A 94 -1.63 -0.90 8.29
N PRO A 95 -2.13 0.22 7.73
CA PRO A 95 -2.05 1.52 8.38
C PRO A 95 -2.94 1.67 9.62
N LEU A 96 -4.06 0.94 9.68
CA LEU A 96 -5.05 1.07 10.75
C LEU A 96 -5.24 -0.18 11.60
N THR A 97 -4.68 -1.32 11.24
CA THR A 97 -4.92 -2.61 11.92
C THR A 97 -4.62 -2.56 13.41
N LEU A 98 -3.45 -2.05 13.80
CA LEU A 98 -3.06 -1.95 15.21
C LEU A 98 -3.86 -0.88 15.96
N LEU A 99 -4.13 0.26 15.30
CA LEU A 99 -4.94 1.32 15.88
C LEU A 99 -6.38 0.83 16.14
N SER A 100 -6.98 0.18 15.17
CA SER A 100 -8.34 -0.40 15.29
C SER A 100 -8.43 -1.44 16.40
N ALA A 101 -7.43 -2.31 16.52
CA ALA A 101 -7.36 -3.29 17.59
C ALA A 101 -7.23 -2.61 18.97
N SER A 102 -6.40 -1.57 19.08
CA SER A 102 -6.22 -0.80 20.31
C SER A 102 -7.51 -0.08 20.74
N ILE A 103 -8.21 0.57 19.81
CA ILE A 103 -9.48 1.24 20.07
C ILE A 103 -10.54 0.23 20.53
N LYS A 104 -10.62 -0.92 19.87
CA LYS A 104 -11.55 -1.99 20.25
C LYS A 104 -11.29 -2.49 21.68
N ALA A 105 -10.04 -2.71 22.04
CA ALA A 105 -9.66 -3.16 23.38
C ALA A 105 -9.98 -2.10 24.46
N MET A 106 -9.69 -0.81 24.17
CA MET A 106 -10.01 0.29 25.07
C MET A 106 -11.52 0.43 25.28
N ASN A 107 -12.33 0.37 24.22
CA ASN A 107 -13.79 0.43 24.33
C ASN A 107 -14.34 -0.73 25.15
N ALA A 108 -13.88 -1.96 24.91
CA ALA A 108 -14.29 -3.12 25.69
C ALA A 108 -13.95 -2.98 27.19
N SER A 109 -12.80 -2.37 27.52
CA SER A 109 -12.42 -2.09 28.91
C SER A 109 -13.30 -1.03 29.54
N LEU A 110 -13.65 0.04 28.82
CA LEU A 110 -14.57 1.09 29.29
C LEU A 110 -15.97 0.54 29.56
N GLU A 111 -16.49 -0.31 28.68
CA GLU A 111 -17.78 -0.99 28.89
C GLU A 111 -17.78 -1.87 30.16
N ARG A 112 -16.68 -2.57 30.43
CA ARG A 112 -16.53 -3.37 31.64
C ARG A 112 -16.55 -2.48 32.88
N ILE A 113 -15.81 -1.37 32.89
CA ILE A 113 -15.79 -0.40 34.00
C ILE A 113 -17.19 0.17 34.24
N GLN A 114 -17.92 0.57 33.22
CA GLN A 114 -19.30 1.05 33.33
C GLN A 114 -20.24 0.01 33.99
N LYS A 115 -20.01 -1.27 33.71
CA LYS A 115 -20.79 -2.37 34.32
C LYS A 115 -20.31 -2.78 35.72
N GLY A 116 -19.32 -2.07 36.28
CA GLY A 116 -18.72 -2.41 37.58
C GLY A 116 -17.90 -3.72 37.58
N ILE A 117 -17.43 -4.15 36.43
CA ILE A 117 -16.59 -5.36 36.27
C ILE A 117 -15.15 -4.89 36.11
N PRO A 118 -14.24 -5.16 37.08
CA PRO A 118 -12.83 -4.79 36.99
C PRO A 118 -12.07 -5.54 35.89
#